data_97f1179a9d9f22fbe5056328d12ff040
#
_entry.id   97f1179a9d9f22fbe5056328d12ff040
#
_cell.length_a   1.000
_cell.length_b   1.000
_cell.length_c   1.000
_cell.angle_alpha   90.00
_cell.angle_beta   90.00
_cell.angle_gamma   90.00
#
_symmetry.space_group_name_H-M   'P 1'
#
loop_
_entity.id
_entity.type
_entity.pdbx_description
1 polymer ?
#
loop_
_entity_poly.entity_id
_entity_poly.type
_entity_poly.pdbx_seq_one_letter_code
_entity_poly.pdbx_strand_id
1 'polypeptide(L)'
;MSFTVYPAIDVREGRVVRLAQGDYARETRYALDPLAQAMAYADAGARWLHLVDLDAARDGGYTLLPLLRAIAEDGRLQVQTGGGVRSAADAQRIFEAGAARIVVGSLAVKEPQQVAGWLARFGAERIAVALDTRRDADGIWRLPVHGWT
;
A
#
# COMPACT_ATOMS: atom_id res chain seq x y z
N MET A 1 21.55 -1.49 -16.20
CA MET A 1 20.21 -1.11 -15.73
C MET A 1 19.61 -2.32 -15.01
N SER A 2 19.21 -2.17 -13.78
CA SER A 2 18.58 -3.25 -13.02
C SER A 2 17.04 -3.15 -13.10
N PHE A 3 16.38 -4.28 -13.04
CA PHE A 3 14.94 -4.38 -13.00
C PHE A 3 14.50 -4.94 -11.64
N THR A 4 13.54 -4.30 -11.00
CA THR A 4 13.03 -4.73 -9.70
C THR A 4 11.57 -5.13 -9.81
N VAL A 5 11.26 -6.35 -9.38
CA VAL A 5 9.88 -6.83 -9.25
C VAL A 5 9.40 -6.55 -7.83
N TYR A 6 8.21 -5.99 -7.70
CA TYR A 6 7.50 -5.79 -6.45
C TYR A 6 6.31 -6.77 -6.41
N PRO A 7 6.48 -7.98 -5.88
CA PRO A 7 5.30 -8.81 -5.65
C PRO A 7 4.33 -8.08 -4.74
N ALA A 8 3.04 -8.22 -5.00
CA ALA A 8 2.01 -7.48 -4.29
C ALA A 8 1.14 -8.43 -3.47
N ILE A 9 0.83 -8.01 -2.25
CA ILE A 9 -0.12 -8.67 -1.36
C ILE A 9 -1.18 -7.65 -0.96
N ASP A 10 -2.42 -7.89 -1.34
CA ASP A 10 -3.57 -7.16 -0.83
C ASP A 10 -4.14 -7.94 0.37
N VAL A 11 -4.35 -7.24 1.48
CA VAL A 11 -4.88 -7.83 2.71
C VAL A 11 -6.23 -7.24 3.04
N ARG A 12 -7.20 -8.10 3.26
CA ARG A 12 -8.54 -7.77 3.75
C ARG A 12 -8.97 -8.78 4.80
N GLU A 13 -9.43 -8.30 5.94
CA GLU A 13 -9.88 -9.14 7.06
C GLU A 13 -8.83 -10.22 7.45
N GLY A 14 -7.56 -9.83 7.44
CA GLY A 14 -6.43 -10.70 7.77
C GLY A 14 -6.06 -11.74 6.71
N ARG A 15 -6.65 -11.67 5.51
CA ARG A 15 -6.43 -12.66 4.44
C ARG A 15 -5.81 -12.02 3.20
N VAL A 16 -5.03 -12.81 2.49
CA VAL A 16 -4.54 -12.44 1.16
C VAL A 16 -5.70 -12.53 0.18
N VAL A 17 -5.97 -11.43 -0.50
CA VAL A 17 -7.10 -11.33 -1.43
C VAL A 17 -6.67 -10.64 -2.73
N ARG A 18 -7.56 -10.66 -3.70
CA ARG A 18 -7.50 -9.84 -4.90
C ARG A 18 -8.90 -9.31 -5.21
N LEU A 19 -9.00 -8.03 -5.45
CA LEU A 19 -10.22 -7.39 -5.90
C LEU A 19 -10.20 -7.26 -7.43
N ALA A 20 -11.27 -7.66 -8.10
CA ALA A 20 -11.41 -7.42 -9.52
C ALA A 20 -11.72 -5.94 -9.75
N GLN A 21 -10.79 -5.21 -10.38
CA GLN A 21 -10.92 -3.78 -10.65
C GLN A 21 -11.23 -2.92 -9.42
N GLY A 22 -10.71 -3.31 -8.25
CA GLY A 22 -10.94 -2.60 -6.98
C GLY A 22 -12.31 -2.82 -6.35
N ASP A 23 -13.13 -3.72 -6.90
CA ASP A 23 -14.48 -3.99 -6.41
C ASP A 23 -14.46 -4.99 -5.25
N TYR A 24 -14.83 -4.52 -4.05
CA TYR A 24 -14.88 -5.34 -2.83
C TYR A 24 -15.92 -6.48 -2.89
N ALA A 25 -16.93 -6.38 -3.76
CA ALA A 25 -17.89 -7.45 -4.00
C ALA A 25 -17.34 -8.56 -4.91
N ARG A 26 -16.23 -8.32 -5.58
CA ARG A 26 -15.58 -9.25 -6.51
C ARG A 26 -14.20 -9.68 -5.98
N GLU A 27 -14.20 -10.26 -4.77
CA GLU A 27 -13.00 -10.68 -4.05
C GLU A 27 -12.66 -12.14 -4.34
N THR A 28 -11.38 -12.41 -4.61
CA THR A 28 -10.79 -13.75 -4.57
C THR A 28 -9.92 -13.86 -3.33
N ARG A 29 -10.09 -14.94 -2.55
CA ARG A 29 -9.28 -15.24 -1.36
C ARG A 29 -8.28 -16.35 -1.65
N TYR A 30 -7.07 -16.20 -1.14
CA TYR A 30 -5.99 -17.16 -1.33
C TYR A 30 -5.73 -17.95 -0.04
N ALA A 31 -5.13 -19.16 -0.20
CA ALA A 31 -4.95 -20.09 0.90
C ALA A 31 -3.91 -19.70 1.93
N LEU A 32 -2.81 -19.06 1.50
CA LEU A 32 -1.75 -18.64 2.42
C LEU A 32 -2.15 -17.38 3.19
N ASP A 33 -1.76 -17.32 4.46
CA ASP A 33 -1.86 -16.08 5.24
C ASP A 33 -0.85 -15.03 4.73
N PRO A 34 -1.05 -13.75 5.07
CA PRO A 34 -0.18 -12.69 4.54
C PRO A 34 1.30 -12.84 4.86
N LEU A 35 1.66 -13.29 6.07
CA LEU A 35 3.06 -13.48 6.44
C LEU A 35 3.67 -14.66 5.68
N ALA A 36 2.96 -15.78 5.60
CA ALA A 36 3.42 -16.95 4.85
C ALA A 36 3.63 -16.61 3.36
N GLN A 37 2.74 -15.81 2.78
CA GLN A 37 2.86 -15.37 1.40
C GLN A 37 4.08 -14.44 1.22
N ALA A 38 4.32 -13.51 2.14
CA ALA A 38 5.50 -12.66 2.11
C ALA A 38 6.79 -13.47 2.21
N MET A 39 6.84 -14.46 3.11
CA MET A 39 8.00 -15.34 3.25
C MET A 39 8.24 -16.18 2.00
N ALA A 40 7.18 -16.68 1.36
CA ALA A 40 7.29 -17.40 0.09
C ALA A 40 7.92 -16.54 -1.02
N TYR A 41 7.56 -15.27 -1.10
CA TYR A 41 8.20 -14.34 -2.03
C TYR A 41 9.67 -14.09 -1.69
N ALA A 42 9.99 -13.94 -0.41
CA ALA A 42 11.37 -13.77 0.03
C ALA A 42 12.21 -15.02 -0.29
N ASP A 43 11.68 -16.21 -0.06
CA ASP A 43 12.33 -17.49 -0.40
C ASP A 43 12.58 -17.61 -1.92
N ALA A 44 11.68 -17.06 -2.74
CA ALA A 44 11.83 -17.01 -4.19
C ALA A 44 12.83 -15.94 -4.68
N GLY A 45 13.41 -15.14 -3.78
CA GLY A 45 14.43 -14.15 -4.10
C GLY A 45 13.93 -12.70 -4.24
N ALA A 46 12.68 -12.42 -3.90
CA ALA A 46 12.19 -11.05 -3.87
C ALA A 46 12.92 -10.21 -2.82
N ARG A 47 13.19 -8.94 -3.14
CA ARG A 47 13.82 -7.98 -2.23
C ARG A 47 12.85 -6.91 -1.77
N TRP A 48 11.78 -6.72 -2.49
CA TRP A 48 10.72 -5.76 -2.21
C TRP A 48 9.38 -6.47 -2.13
N LEU A 49 8.47 -5.88 -1.38
CA LEU A 49 7.07 -6.28 -1.28
C LEU A 49 6.20 -5.04 -1.36
N HIS A 50 5.12 -5.11 -2.15
CA HIS A 50 4.05 -4.12 -2.14
C HIS A 50 2.89 -4.67 -1.32
N LEU A 51 2.62 -4.04 -0.17
CA LEU A 51 1.62 -4.49 0.81
C LEU A 51 0.49 -3.47 0.92
N VAL A 52 -0.74 -3.90 0.64
CA VAL A 52 -1.91 -3.02 0.66
C VAL A 52 -2.89 -3.45 1.74
N ASP A 53 -3.25 -2.49 2.60
CA ASP A 53 -4.28 -2.62 3.62
C ASP A 53 -5.63 -2.18 3.02
N LEU A 54 -6.42 -3.16 2.54
CA LEU A 54 -7.70 -2.87 1.91
C LEU A 54 -8.79 -2.43 2.92
N ASP A 55 -8.70 -2.89 4.15
CA ASP A 55 -9.62 -2.45 5.20
C ASP A 55 -9.39 -0.96 5.51
N ALA A 56 -8.15 -0.56 5.71
CA ALA A 56 -7.79 0.82 5.97
C ALA A 56 -8.00 1.73 4.74
N ALA A 57 -7.81 1.21 3.54
CA ALA A 57 -8.09 1.96 2.30
C ALA A 57 -9.56 2.40 2.24
N ARG A 58 -10.47 1.56 2.72
CA ARG A 58 -11.90 1.86 2.81
C ARG A 58 -12.25 2.70 4.03
N ASP A 59 -11.81 2.28 5.22
CA ASP A 59 -12.30 2.78 6.50
C ASP A 59 -11.32 3.74 7.21
N GLY A 60 -10.07 3.78 6.77
CA GLY A 60 -8.98 4.48 7.47
C GLY A 60 -8.41 3.65 8.63
N GLY A 61 -7.30 4.11 9.20
CA GLY A 61 -6.67 3.46 10.34
C GLY A 61 -5.87 2.20 9.95
N TYR A 62 -4.63 2.37 9.55
CA TYR A 62 -3.75 1.28 9.12
C TYR A 62 -3.73 0.12 10.12
N THR A 63 -4.06 -1.09 9.67
CA THR A 63 -4.27 -2.28 10.51
C THR A 63 -3.12 -3.30 10.47
N LEU A 64 -2.14 -3.12 9.58
CA LEU A 64 -1.11 -4.12 9.30
C LEU A 64 0.21 -3.90 10.04
N LEU A 65 0.24 -3.09 11.10
CA LEU A 65 1.48 -2.85 11.86
C LEU A 65 2.13 -4.14 12.39
N PRO A 66 1.37 -5.11 12.96
CA PRO A 66 1.97 -6.37 13.42
C PRO A 66 2.60 -7.19 12.27
N LEU A 67 1.92 -7.29 11.14
CA LEU A 67 2.43 -7.97 9.95
C LEU A 67 3.70 -7.29 9.43
N LEU A 68 3.69 -5.97 9.36
CA LEU A 68 4.82 -5.18 8.90
C LEU A 68 6.06 -5.40 9.78
N ARG A 69 5.87 -5.41 11.11
CA ARG A 69 6.95 -5.72 12.05
C ARG A 69 7.51 -7.12 11.85
N ALA A 70 6.65 -8.12 11.67
CA ALA A 70 7.09 -9.50 11.46
C ALA A 70 7.92 -9.64 10.16
N ILE A 71 7.51 -8.98 9.09
CA ILE A 71 8.26 -8.96 7.83
C ILE A 71 9.61 -8.23 8.02
N ALA A 72 9.62 -7.11 8.73
CA ALA A 72 10.83 -6.35 9.01
C ALA A 72 11.83 -7.14 9.87
N GLU A 73 11.35 -7.90 10.85
CA GLU A 73 12.20 -8.76 11.69
C GLU A 73 12.90 -9.86 10.87
N ASP A 74 12.26 -10.42 9.86
CA ASP A 74 12.89 -11.37 8.94
C ASP A 74 14.04 -10.73 8.15
N GLY A 75 13.92 -9.47 7.79
CA GLY A 75 14.99 -8.63 7.25
C GLY A 75 15.31 -8.79 5.76
N ARG A 76 14.67 -9.72 5.05
CA ARG A 76 14.92 -9.96 3.61
C ARG A 76 14.17 -9.02 2.69
N LEU A 77 12.97 -8.57 3.08
CA LEU A 77 12.10 -7.74 2.27
C LEU A 77 12.10 -6.30 2.75
N GLN A 78 12.26 -5.38 1.81
CA GLN A 78 11.88 -3.98 2.01
C GLN A 78 10.40 -3.84 1.65
N VAL A 79 9.61 -3.21 2.51
CA VAL A 79 8.17 -3.12 2.32
C VAL A 79 7.77 -1.73 1.87
N GLN A 80 7.07 -1.66 0.74
CA GLN A 80 6.31 -0.52 0.29
C GLN A 80 4.85 -0.81 0.62
N THR A 81 4.21 0.06 1.40
CA THR A 81 2.87 -0.21 1.90
C THR A 81 1.96 1.01 1.78
N GLY A 82 0.67 0.77 1.62
CA GLY A 82 -0.35 1.79 1.54
C GLY A 82 -1.71 1.27 1.97
N GLY A 83 -2.67 2.15 1.95
CA GLY A 83 -4.05 1.92 2.38
C GLY A 83 -4.39 2.78 3.60
N GLY A 84 -5.24 3.78 3.38
CA GLY A 84 -5.81 4.58 4.46
C GLY A 84 -4.87 5.46 5.27
N VAL A 85 -3.68 5.76 4.76
CA VAL A 85 -2.74 6.68 5.41
C VAL A 85 -3.24 8.11 5.22
N ARG A 86 -3.65 8.77 6.29
CA ARG A 86 -4.33 10.07 6.26
C ARG A 86 -3.67 11.15 7.11
N SER A 87 -2.69 10.79 7.95
CA SER A 87 -2.00 11.72 8.84
C SER A 87 -0.50 11.45 8.90
N ALA A 88 0.26 12.47 9.30
CA ALA A 88 1.70 12.31 9.55
C ALA A 88 1.96 11.32 10.69
N ALA A 89 1.07 11.24 11.68
CA ALA A 89 1.16 10.27 12.78
C ALA A 89 1.00 8.83 12.27
N ASP A 90 0.08 8.59 11.33
CA ASP A 90 -0.06 7.28 10.67
C ASP A 90 1.23 6.91 9.93
N ALA A 91 1.75 7.84 9.13
CA ALA A 91 3.00 7.65 8.39
C ALA A 91 4.16 7.31 9.33
N GLN A 92 4.30 8.05 10.42
CA GLN A 92 5.35 7.84 11.41
C GLN A 92 5.29 6.44 12.01
N ARG A 93 4.10 5.99 12.44
CA ARG A 93 3.91 4.64 13.00
C ARG A 93 4.25 3.53 12.00
N ILE A 94 3.89 3.72 10.73
CA ILE A 94 4.18 2.76 9.68
C ILE A 94 5.69 2.67 9.42
N PHE A 95 6.40 3.80 9.39
CA PHE A 95 7.86 3.80 9.28
C PHE A 95 8.54 3.16 10.50
N GLU A 96 8.07 3.45 11.70
CA GLU A 96 8.58 2.85 12.93
C GLU A 96 8.35 1.34 12.98
N ALA A 97 7.29 0.85 12.36
CA ALA A 97 7.02 -0.58 12.22
C ALA A 97 7.91 -1.27 11.17
N GLY A 98 8.68 -0.52 10.39
CA GLY A 98 9.69 -1.06 9.49
C GLY A 98 9.42 -0.88 8.00
N ALA A 99 8.41 -0.10 7.59
CA ALA A 99 8.20 0.20 6.18
C ALA A 99 9.35 1.01 5.60
N ALA A 100 9.80 0.63 4.40
CA ALA A 100 10.79 1.40 3.65
C ALA A 100 10.14 2.58 2.91
N ARG A 101 8.89 2.41 2.46
CA ARG A 101 8.16 3.41 1.68
C ARG A 101 6.67 3.31 1.93
N ILE A 102 6.01 4.46 1.95
CA ILE A 102 4.54 4.56 2.03
C ILE A 102 3.99 5.00 0.68
N VAL A 103 2.90 4.39 0.27
CA VAL A 103 2.13 4.79 -0.91
C VAL A 103 0.94 5.64 -0.47
N VAL A 104 0.83 6.83 -1.04
CA VAL A 104 -0.24 7.78 -0.75
C VAL A 104 -1.06 8.00 -2.01
N GLY A 105 -2.33 7.66 -1.97
CA GLY A 105 -3.25 7.75 -3.10
C GLY A 105 -4.16 8.97 -3.01
N SER A 106 -5.42 8.75 -2.65
CA SER A 106 -6.47 9.79 -2.64
C SER A 106 -6.12 11.03 -1.82
N LEU A 107 -5.33 10.91 -0.75
CA LEU A 107 -4.89 12.04 0.03
C LEU A 107 -4.04 13.02 -0.80
N ALA A 108 -3.24 12.53 -1.73
CA ALA A 108 -2.43 13.38 -2.60
C ALA A 108 -3.28 14.25 -3.52
N VAL A 109 -4.48 13.80 -3.88
CA VAL A 109 -5.44 14.58 -4.68
C VAL A 109 -6.22 15.55 -3.80
N LYS A 110 -6.64 15.12 -2.60
CA LYS A 110 -7.44 15.93 -1.67
C LYS A 110 -6.63 16.98 -0.94
N GLU A 111 -5.43 16.61 -0.49
CA GLU A 111 -4.57 17.41 0.37
C GLU A 111 -3.13 17.44 -0.16
N PRO A 112 -2.91 17.99 -1.38
CA PRO A 112 -1.60 17.95 -2.01
C PRO A 112 -0.52 18.66 -1.20
N GLN A 113 -0.86 19.74 -0.47
CA GLN A 113 0.08 20.45 0.36
C GLN A 113 0.54 19.63 1.58
N GLN A 114 -0.35 18.84 2.15
CA GLN A 114 0.00 17.93 3.24
C GLN A 114 1.00 16.88 2.77
N VAL A 115 0.76 16.27 1.60
CA VAL A 115 1.67 15.28 1.02
C VAL A 115 3.01 15.90 0.62
N ALA A 116 3.01 17.11 0.10
CA ALA A 116 4.25 17.86 -0.15
C ALA A 116 5.07 18.06 1.14
N GLY A 117 4.40 18.36 2.25
CA GLY A 117 5.03 18.43 3.57
C GLY A 117 5.65 17.10 4.01
N TRP A 118 5.00 15.98 3.72
CA TRP A 118 5.55 14.65 4.02
C TRP A 118 6.77 14.33 3.17
N LEU A 119 6.77 14.71 1.89
CA LEU A 119 7.94 14.56 1.03
C LEU A 119 9.15 15.32 1.59
N ALA A 120 8.93 16.54 2.10
CA ALA A 120 9.98 17.32 2.74
C ALA A 120 10.45 16.70 4.07
N ARG A 121 9.52 16.18 4.88
CA ARG A 121 9.81 15.62 6.21
C ARG A 121 10.46 14.25 6.16
N PHE A 122 9.92 13.33 5.37
CA PHE A 122 10.34 11.93 5.32
C PHE A 122 11.32 11.62 4.20
N GLY A 123 11.38 12.46 3.18
CA GLY A 123 12.20 12.26 2.00
C GLY A 123 11.43 11.64 0.82
N ALA A 124 11.81 12.02 -0.38
CA ALA A 124 11.16 11.58 -1.62
C ALA A 124 11.27 10.06 -1.86
N GLU A 125 12.31 9.43 -1.34
CA GLU A 125 12.51 7.98 -1.48
C GLU A 125 11.56 7.15 -0.61
N ARG A 126 10.98 7.77 0.42
CA ARG A 126 10.09 7.11 1.37
C ARG A 126 8.61 7.30 1.09
N ILE A 127 8.26 8.13 0.12
CA ILE A 127 6.87 8.42 -0.26
C ILE A 127 6.71 8.15 -1.76
N ALA A 128 5.75 7.29 -2.10
CA ALA A 128 5.29 7.11 -3.47
C ALA A 128 3.88 7.69 -3.58
N VAL A 129 3.66 8.54 -4.57
CA VAL A 129 2.33 9.09 -4.85
C VAL A 129 1.67 8.24 -5.93
N ALA A 130 0.50 7.68 -5.60
CA ALA A 130 -0.33 6.92 -6.53
C ALA A 130 -1.46 7.81 -7.03
N LEU A 131 -1.55 8.00 -8.33
CA LEU A 131 -2.60 8.78 -8.98
C LEU A 131 -3.47 7.85 -9.80
N ASP A 132 -4.51 7.33 -9.18
CA ASP A 132 -5.51 6.53 -9.88
C ASP A 132 -6.25 7.40 -10.88
N THR A 133 -6.47 6.87 -12.08
CA THR A 133 -7.18 7.59 -13.12
C THR A 133 -8.36 6.79 -13.63
N ARG A 134 -9.44 7.47 -13.97
CA ARG A 134 -10.61 6.87 -14.58
C ARG A 134 -11.06 7.72 -15.78
N ARG A 135 -11.38 7.07 -16.88
CA ARG A 135 -11.95 7.74 -18.03
C ARG A 135 -13.46 7.86 -17.84
N ASP A 136 -13.97 9.09 -17.95
CA ASP A 136 -15.42 9.34 -17.86
C ASP A 136 -16.16 9.03 -19.18
N ALA A 137 -17.50 9.19 -19.17
CA ALA A 137 -18.33 8.94 -20.32
C ALA A 137 -18.00 9.84 -21.52
N ASP A 138 -17.47 11.02 -21.27
CA ASP A 138 -17.04 11.99 -22.31
C ASP A 138 -15.64 11.72 -22.83
N GLY A 139 -14.99 10.65 -22.34
CA GLY A 139 -13.64 10.25 -22.74
C GLY A 139 -12.53 11.03 -22.05
N ILE A 140 -12.83 11.81 -21.01
CA ILE A 140 -11.86 12.62 -20.27
C ILE A 140 -11.32 11.83 -19.10
N TRP A 141 -9.98 11.86 -18.91
CA TRP A 141 -9.33 11.25 -17.76
C TRP A 141 -9.50 12.12 -16.52
N ARG A 142 -9.97 11.50 -15.44
CA ARG A 142 -10.19 12.15 -14.13
C ARG A 142 -9.40 11.45 -13.04
N LEU A 143 -9.08 12.20 -11.99
CA LEU A 143 -8.51 11.67 -10.75
C LEU A 143 -9.66 11.48 -9.74
N PRO A 144 -10.11 10.24 -9.48
CA PRO A 144 -11.13 10.00 -8.45
C PRO A 144 -10.56 10.30 -7.06
N VAL A 145 -11.36 10.94 -6.22
CA VAL A 145 -10.93 11.36 -4.87
C VAL A 145 -11.17 10.31 -3.78
N HIS A 146 -11.80 9.20 -4.11
CA HIS A 146 -12.18 8.13 -3.17
C HIS A 146 -11.61 6.76 -3.58
N GLY A 147 -10.46 6.73 -4.25
CA GLY A 147 -9.88 5.50 -4.78
C GLY A 147 -10.81 4.88 -5.84
N TRP A 148 -10.98 3.57 -5.78
CA TRP A 148 -11.82 2.84 -6.73
C TRP A 148 -13.33 2.85 -6.40
N THR A 149 -13.70 3.46 -5.31
CA THR A 149 -15.11 3.54 -4.86
C THR A 149 -15.86 4.74 -5.42
#